data_e550d2293751177ad4a31def574261cc
#
_entry.id   e550d2293751177ad4a31def574261cc
#
_cell.length_a   1.000
_cell.length_b   1.000
_cell.length_c   1.000
_cell.angle_alpha   90.00
_cell.angle_beta   90.00
_cell.angle_gamma   90.00
#
_symmetry.space_group_name_H-M   'P 1'
#
loop_
_entity.id
_entity.type
_entity.pdbx_description
1 polymer ?
#
loop_
_entity_poly.entity_id
_entity_poly.type
_entity_poly.pdbx_seq_one_letter_code
_entity_poly.pdbx_strand_id
1 'polypeptide(L)'
;MKIIDNYFDKSSNVIKNLYMHKKKIVQIIRKIYQCNKNKKKILIAGNGGSCADAEHFAGELVCTFINRKREAISAIPLSTHSAAITAWSNDFDFNSYYKRQIEANGKKGDILFLLSTSGGELANKASINLVNAAKEASKRGLFVISLVGKTGGILKKISNI
;
A
#
# COMPACT_ATOMS: atom_id res chain seq x y z
N MET A 1 -21.79 26.78 3.11
CA MET A 1 -20.56 27.43 2.68
C MET A 1 -19.41 27.18 3.64
N LYS A 2 -19.39 27.59 4.89
CA LYS A 2 -18.27 27.39 5.84
C LYS A 2 -17.69 25.96 5.92
N ILE A 3 -18.51 24.90 5.78
CA ILE A 3 -18.04 23.51 5.82
C ILE A 3 -17.22 23.18 4.56
N ILE A 4 -17.68 23.64 3.41
CA ILE A 4 -17.01 23.44 2.13
C ILE A 4 -15.69 24.20 2.11
N ASP A 5 -15.70 25.48 2.50
CA ASP A 5 -14.50 26.32 2.55
C ASP A 5 -13.43 25.69 3.47
N ASN A 6 -13.84 25.27 4.67
CA ASN A 6 -12.96 24.59 5.63
C ASN A 6 -12.38 23.25 5.07
N TYR A 7 -13.17 22.53 4.26
CA TYR A 7 -12.69 21.30 3.62
C TYR A 7 -11.61 21.60 2.57
N PHE A 8 -11.81 22.59 1.71
CA PHE A 8 -10.83 23.02 0.71
C PHE A 8 -9.54 23.53 1.36
N ASP A 9 -9.63 24.35 2.40
CA ASP A 9 -8.47 24.86 3.12
C ASP A 9 -7.67 23.73 3.76
N LYS A 10 -8.33 22.79 4.44
CA LYS A 10 -7.69 21.64 5.05
C LYS A 10 -7.03 20.75 4.00
N SER A 11 -7.70 20.46 2.89
CA SER A 11 -7.16 19.62 1.81
C SER A 11 -5.94 20.27 1.15
N SER A 12 -6.02 21.57 0.86
CA SER A 12 -4.88 22.34 0.33
C SER A 12 -3.67 22.31 1.26
N ASN A 13 -3.91 22.48 2.57
CA ASN A 13 -2.85 22.44 3.58
C ASN A 13 -2.20 21.04 3.68
N VAL A 14 -2.99 19.96 3.58
CA VAL A 14 -2.45 18.60 3.56
C VAL A 14 -1.51 18.41 2.35
N ILE A 15 -1.94 18.85 1.17
CA ILE A 15 -1.12 18.76 -0.06
C ILE A 15 0.18 19.57 0.09
N LYS A 16 0.09 20.82 0.57
CA LYS A 16 1.29 21.65 0.81
C LYS A 16 2.26 21.01 1.80
N ASN A 17 1.74 20.38 2.86
CA ASN A 17 2.54 19.71 3.87
C ASN A 17 3.26 18.45 3.34
N LEU A 18 2.82 17.85 2.22
CA LEU A 18 3.55 16.76 1.58
C LEU A 18 4.97 17.16 1.16
N TYR A 19 5.23 18.45 0.96
CA TYR A 19 6.58 18.94 0.67
C TYR A 19 7.61 18.55 1.75
N MET A 20 7.20 18.48 3.00
CA MET A 20 8.07 18.03 4.12
C MET A 20 8.50 16.56 3.94
N HIS A 21 7.74 15.76 3.20
CA HIS A 21 8.02 14.36 2.91
C HIS A 21 8.77 14.13 1.60
N LYS A 22 9.17 15.19 0.87
CA LYS A 22 9.83 15.12 -0.44
C LYS A 22 10.99 14.11 -0.48
N LYS A 23 11.83 14.09 0.55
CA LYS A 23 12.97 13.14 0.62
C LYS A 23 12.48 11.67 0.64
N LYS A 24 11.44 11.36 1.42
CA LYS A 24 10.84 10.03 1.47
C LYS A 24 10.18 9.64 0.15
N ILE A 25 9.47 10.57 -0.48
CA ILE A 25 8.85 10.34 -1.80
C ILE A 25 9.92 9.97 -2.82
N VAL A 26 11.04 10.70 -2.87
CA VAL A 26 12.17 10.38 -3.76
C VAL A 26 12.77 9.00 -3.46
N GLN A 27 12.88 8.63 -2.17
CA GLN A 27 13.35 7.29 -1.78
C GLN A 27 12.41 6.19 -2.27
N ILE A 28 11.08 6.38 -2.15
CA ILE A 28 10.07 5.45 -2.64
C ILE A 28 10.20 5.28 -4.17
N ILE A 29 10.27 6.39 -4.91
CA ILE A 29 10.42 6.37 -6.38
C ILE A 29 11.67 5.57 -6.79
N ARG A 30 12.81 5.85 -6.16
CA ARG A 30 14.07 5.13 -6.42
C ARG A 30 13.94 3.64 -6.11
N LYS A 31 13.22 3.29 -5.04
CA LYS A 31 13.03 1.89 -4.64
C LYS A 31 12.15 1.14 -5.63
N ILE A 32 11.07 1.76 -6.12
CA ILE A 32 10.20 1.22 -7.16
C ILE A 32 11.00 1.01 -8.46
N TYR A 33 11.79 1.98 -8.86
CA TYR A 33 12.65 1.88 -10.05
C TYR A 33 13.66 0.72 -9.94
N GLN A 34 14.34 0.59 -8.80
CA GLN A 34 15.28 -0.52 -8.56
C GLN A 34 14.58 -1.89 -8.55
N CYS A 35 13.38 -1.97 -7.96
CA CYS A 35 12.56 -3.17 -7.97
C CYS A 35 12.27 -3.61 -9.40
N ASN A 36 11.80 -2.70 -10.26
CA ASN A 36 11.51 -3.00 -11.66
C ASN A 36 12.78 -3.39 -12.44
N LYS A 37 13.88 -2.67 -12.27
CA LYS A 37 15.17 -2.99 -12.91
C LYS A 37 15.66 -4.40 -12.55
N ASN A 38 15.40 -4.85 -11.34
CA ASN A 38 15.74 -6.18 -10.85
C ASN A 38 14.69 -7.26 -11.21
N LYS A 39 13.72 -6.94 -12.08
CA LYS A 39 12.64 -7.86 -12.49
C LYS A 39 11.83 -8.39 -11.29
N LYS A 40 11.68 -7.57 -10.26
CA LYS A 40 10.84 -7.82 -9.09
C LYS A 40 9.50 -7.12 -9.27
N LYS A 41 8.52 -7.49 -8.44
CA LYS A 41 7.16 -6.96 -8.51
C LYS A 41 6.79 -6.16 -7.27
N ILE A 42 5.73 -5.38 -7.40
CA ILE A 42 5.13 -4.61 -6.33
C ILE A 42 3.77 -5.23 -6.00
N LEU A 43 3.60 -5.68 -4.78
CA LEU A 43 2.33 -6.15 -4.23
C LEU A 43 1.69 -4.99 -3.49
N ILE A 44 0.44 -4.67 -3.80
CA ILE A 44 -0.21 -3.46 -3.29
C ILE A 44 -1.48 -3.84 -2.53
N ALA A 45 -1.70 -3.27 -1.34
CA ALA A 45 -2.88 -3.57 -0.54
C ALA A 45 -3.39 -2.34 0.22
N GLY A 46 -4.70 -2.32 0.42
CA GLY A 46 -5.44 -1.34 1.21
C GLY A 46 -6.83 -1.88 1.54
N ASN A 47 -7.58 -1.17 2.37
CA ASN A 47 -8.96 -1.51 2.72
C ASN A 47 -9.91 -0.42 2.22
N GLY A 48 -11.12 -0.78 1.81
CA GLY A 48 -12.15 0.18 1.38
C GLY A 48 -11.67 1.11 0.26
N GLY A 49 -11.73 2.43 0.45
CA GLY A 49 -11.20 3.41 -0.51
C GLY A 49 -9.73 3.22 -0.82
N SER A 50 -8.91 2.87 0.18
CA SER A 50 -7.50 2.55 -0.03
C SER A 50 -7.27 1.26 -0.83
N CYS A 51 -8.26 0.36 -0.89
CA CYS A 51 -8.24 -0.78 -1.79
C CYS A 51 -8.42 -0.33 -3.25
N ALA A 52 -9.38 0.57 -3.50
CA ALA A 52 -9.58 1.17 -4.83
C ALA A 52 -8.34 1.96 -5.28
N ASP A 53 -7.70 2.72 -4.38
CA ASP A 53 -6.45 3.42 -4.66
C ASP A 53 -5.32 2.44 -4.98
N ALA A 54 -5.25 1.29 -4.30
CA ALA A 54 -4.25 0.25 -4.56
C ALA A 54 -4.43 -0.38 -5.96
N GLU A 55 -5.66 -0.64 -6.36
CA GLU A 55 -6.00 -1.14 -7.69
C GLU A 55 -5.66 -0.12 -8.79
N HIS A 56 -6.06 1.14 -8.58
CA HIS A 56 -5.73 2.23 -9.50
C HIS A 56 -4.21 2.40 -9.65
N PHE A 57 -3.49 2.46 -8.53
CA PHE A 57 -2.03 2.60 -8.55
C PHE A 57 -1.34 1.42 -9.26
N ALA A 58 -1.80 0.18 -9.05
CA ALA A 58 -1.30 -0.97 -9.79
C ALA A 58 -1.56 -0.85 -11.30
N GLY A 59 -2.73 -0.40 -11.69
CA GLY A 59 -3.10 -0.16 -13.08
C GLY A 59 -2.18 0.87 -13.75
N GLU A 60 -1.91 1.99 -13.09
CA GLU A 60 -0.99 3.02 -13.59
C GLU A 60 0.45 2.50 -13.74
N LEU A 61 0.91 1.62 -12.87
CA LEU A 61 2.23 1.00 -12.96
C LEU A 61 2.33 -0.01 -14.10
N VAL A 62 1.33 -0.87 -14.26
CA VAL A 62 1.30 -1.91 -15.29
C VAL A 62 1.08 -1.34 -16.69
N CYS A 63 0.11 -0.43 -16.82
CA CYS A 63 -0.20 0.20 -18.10
C CYS A 63 0.76 1.34 -18.41
N THR A 64 0.25 2.54 -18.42
CA THR A 64 1.06 3.77 -18.58
C THR A 64 0.28 4.93 -17.95
N PHE A 65 0.94 6.06 -17.72
CA PHE A 65 0.27 7.30 -17.36
C PHE A 65 0.75 8.43 -18.30
N ILE A 66 1.59 9.34 -17.84
CA ILE A 66 2.08 10.47 -18.66
C ILE A 66 3.06 9.99 -19.74
N ASN A 67 3.99 9.11 -19.39
CA ASN A 67 5.00 8.60 -20.32
C ASN A 67 4.53 7.31 -20.99
N ARG A 68 3.92 7.43 -22.16
CA ARG A 68 3.40 6.30 -22.93
C ARG A 68 4.46 5.31 -23.46
N LYS A 69 5.74 5.71 -23.46
CA LYS A 69 6.86 4.88 -23.92
C LYS A 69 7.56 4.13 -22.77
N ARG A 70 7.10 4.32 -21.54
CA ARG A 70 7.65 3.66 -20.35
C ARG A 70 7.37 2.14 -20.41
N GLU A 71 8.36 1.36 -20.04
CA GLU A 71 8.18 -0.08 -19.83
C GLU A 71 7.14 -0.34 -18.72
N ALA A 72 6.41 -1.46 -18.84
CA ALA A 72 5.50 -1.90 -17.80
C ALA A 72 6.24 -2.23 -16.51
N ILE A 73 5.67 -1.81 -15.38
CA ILE A 73 6.18 -2.13 -14.05
C ILE A 73 5.28 -3.22 -13.47
N SER A 74 5.85 -4.35 -13.08
CA SER A 74 5.09 -5.47 -12.52
C SER A 74 4.47 -5.07 -11.17
N ALA A 75 3.15 -4.91 -11.14
CA ALA A 75 2.39 -4.54 -9.95
C ALA A 75 1.12 -5.39 -9.85
N ILE A 76 0.79 -5.86 -8.65
CA ILE A 76 -0.35 -6.74 -8.38
C ILE A 76 -1.13 -6.19 -7.19
N PRO A 77 -2.38 -5.74 -7.36
CA PRO A 77 -3.24 -5.42 -6.24
C PRO A 77 -3.73 -6.72 -5.60
N LEU A 78 -3.57 -6.85 -4.29
CA LEU A 78 -3.88 -8.10 -3.56
C LEU A 78 -5.38 -8.30 -3.29
N SER A 79 -6.20 -7.32 -3.65
CA SER A 79 -7.65 -7.28 -3.43
C SER A 79 -8.49 -7.80 -4.59
N THR A 80 -7.91 -8.05 -5.76
CA THR A 80 -8.67 -8.31 -6.99
C THR A 80 -9.23 -9.73 -7.10
N HIS A 81 -8.85 -10.65 -6.24
CA HIS A 81 -9.31 -12.04 -6.28
C HIS A 81 -10.53 -12.24 -5.36
N SER A 82 -11.72 -11.85 -5.80
CA SER A 82 -12.96 -11.88 -5.01
C SER A 82 -13.28 -13.25 -4.41
N ALA A 83 -13.08 -14.32 -5.18
CA ALA A 83 -13.29 -15.69 -4.69
C ALA A 83 -12.34 -16.04 -3.53
N ALA A 84 -11.06 -15.64 -3.62
CA ALA A 84 -10.10 -15.89 -2.55
C ALA A 84 -10.41 -15.06 -1.29
N ILE A 85 -10.84 -13.80 -1.44
CA ILE A 85 -11.25 -12.97 -0.30
C ILE A 85 -12.41 -13.61 0.44
N THR A 86 -13.48 -13.97 -0.30
CA THR A 86 -14.71 -14.51 0.30
C THR A 86 -14.47 -15.86 0.95
N ALA A 87 -13.78 -16.79 0.28
CA ALA A 87 -13.46 -18.11 0.83
C ALA A 87 -12.59 -17.99 2.08
N TRP A 88 -11.48 -17.25 2.01
CA TRP A 88 -10.57 -17.10 3.15
C TRP A 88 -11.23 -16.41 4.35
N SER A 89 -12.06 -15.40 4.10
CA SER A 89 -12.77 -14.69 5.16
C SER A 89 -13.86 -15.53 5.81
N ASN A 90 -14.48 -16.45 5.06
CA ASN A 90 -15.48 -17.40 5.57
C ASN A 90 -14.83 -18.53 6.38
N ASP A 91 -13.77 -19.13 5.87
CA ASP A 91 -13.16 -20.34 6.42
C ASP A 91 -12.15 -20.04 7.55
N PHE A 92 -11.57 -18.85 7.54
CA PHE A 92 -10.58 -18.40 8.52
C PHE A 92 -10.94 -17.02 9.09
N ASP A 93 -10.24 -15.94 8.62
CA ASP A 93 -10.52 -14.57 9.03
C ASP A 93 -9.93 -13.55 8.04
N PHE A 94 -10.58 -12.39 7.92
CA PHE A 94 -10.11 -11.31 7.04
C PHE A 94 -8.79 -10.68 7.51
N ASN A 95 -8.43 -10.77 8.80
CA ASN A 95 -7.18 -10.21 9.30
C ASN A 95 -5.95 -10.96 8.78
N SER A 96 -6.10 -12.21 8.36
CA SER A 96 -5.03 -13.01 7.78
C SER A 96 -5.03 -13.04 6.24
N TYR A 97 -6.04 -12.49 5.57
CA TYR A 97 -6.17 -12.56 4.11
C TYR A 97 -4.94 -12.01 3.37
N TYR A 98 -4.55 -10.78 3.62
CA TYR A 98 -3.39 -10.18 2.92
C TYR A 98 -2.07 -10.87 3.28
N LYS A 99 -1.92 -11.35 4.52
CA LYS A 99 -0.80 -12.22 4.90
C LYS A 99 -0.77 -13.46 3.99
N ARG A 100 -1.91 -14.12 3.77
CA ARG A 100 -2.00 -15.30 2.89
C ARG A 100 -1.63 -14.96 1.45
N GLN A 101 -2.03 -13.79 0.94
CA GLN A 101 -1.62 -13.32 -0.38
C GLN A 101 -0.10 -13.10 -0.48
N ILE A 102 0.54 -12.60 0.57
CA ILE A 102 2.01 -12.47 0.64
C ILE A 102 2.67 -13.86 0.67
N GLU A 103 2.11 -14.82 1.38
CA GLU A 103 2.62 -16.20 1.39
C GLU A 103 2.63 -16.84 0.00
N ALA A 104 1.61 -16.60 -0.79
CA ALA A 104 1.45 -17.15 -2.13
C ALA A 104 2.32 -16.41 -3.18
N ASN A 105 2.38 -15.08 -3.12
CA ASN A 105 2.88 -14.26 -4.22
C ASN A 105 4.21 -13.56 -3.91
N GLY A 106 4.55 -13.37 -2.63
CA GLY A 106 5.71 -12.60 -2.21
C GLY A 106 7.02 -13.35 -2.32
N LYS A 107 8.02 -12.75 -2.97
CA LYS A 107 9.38 -13.26 -3.11
C LYS A 107 10.40 -12.24 -2.59
N LYS A 108 11.53 -12.71 -2.09
CA LYS A 108 12.64 -11.84 -1.64
C LYS A 108 13.01 -10.81 -2.71
N GLY A 109 13.09 -9.55 -2.30
CA GLY A 109 13.40 -8.42 -3.17
C GLY A 109 12.18 -7.75 -3.82
N ASP A 110 10.97 -8.32 -3.69
CA ASP A 110 9.72 -7.64 -4.06
C ASP A 110 9.43 -6.48 -3.09
N ILE A 111 8.48 -5.64 -3.47
CA ILE A 111 7.95 -4.58 -2.60
C ILE A 111 6.54 -4.96 -2.16
N LEU A 112 6.23 -4.75 -0.88
CA LEU A 112 4.87 -4.62 -0.39
C LEU A 112 4.56 -3.14 -0.18
N PHE A 113 3.56 -2.62 -0.90
CA PHE A 113 3.11 -1.24 -0.81
C PHE A 113 1.74 -1.17 -0.16
N LEU A 114 1.62 -0.51 0.99
CA LEU A 114 0.41 -0.46 1.80
C LEU A 114 -0.18 0.94 1.86
N LEU A 115 -1.49 1.02 1.72
CA LEU A 115 -2.28 2.25 1.84
C LEU A 115 -3.23 2.11 3.04
N SER A 116 -3.12 3.01 4.03
CA SER A 116 -3.98 2.96 5.21
C SER A 116 -4.16 4.31 5.88
N THR A 117 -5.37 4.74 6.08
CA THR A 117 -5.68 5.99 6.82
C THR A 117 -5.31 5.91 8.29
N SER A 118 -5.45 4.74 8.93
CA SER A 118 -5.14 4.54 10.37
C SER A 118 -3.71 4.04 10.61
N GLY A 119 -3.13 3.33 9.65
CA GLY A 119 -1.82 2.69 9.82
C GLY A 119 -1.82 1.46 10.72
N GLY A 120 -3.00 0.95 11.10
CA GLY A 120 -3.17 -0.19 12.00
C GLY A 120 -3.23 0.23 13.47
N GLU A 121 -4.38 -0.04 14.10
CA GLU A 121 -4.65 0.27 15.50
C GLU A 121 -5.14 -0.98 16.24
N LEU A 122 -4.52 -1.34 17.37
CA LEU A 122 -4.93 -2.51 18.15
C LEU A 122 -6.25 -2.27 18.88
N ALA A 123 -6.49 -1.07 19.39
CA ALA A 123 -7.64 -0.77 20.22
C ALA A 123 -8.98 -1.02 19.51
N ASN A 124 -9.08 -0.63 18.24
CA ASN A 124 -10.28 -0.82 17.42
C ASN A 124 -10.11 -1.88 16.33
N LYS A 125 -9.01 -2.61 16.34
CA LYS A 125 -8.64 -3.63 15.34
C LYS A 125 -8.59 -3.12 13.89
N ALA A 126 -8.43 -1.80 13.68
CA ALA A 126 -8.42 -1.22 12.35
C ALA A 126 -7.16 -1.63 11.58
N SER A 127 -7.32 -2.09 10.34
CA SER A 127 -6.23 -2.42 9.40
C SER A 127 -5.22 -3.45 9.93
N ILE A 128 -5.62 -4.38 10.82
CA ILE A 128 -4.75 -5.44 11.34
C ILE A 128 -4.33 -6.40 10.22
N ASN A 129 -5.19 -6.63 9.23
CA ASN A 129 -4.85 -7.40 8.03
C ASN A 129 -3.61 -6.84 7.29
N LEU A 130 -3.49 -5.51 7.17
CA LEU A 130 -2.32 -4.86 6.57
C LEU A 130 -1.07 -4.98 7.46
N VAL A 131 -1.24 -4.88 8.79
CA VAL A 131 -0.14 -5.10 9.75
C VAL A 131 0.39 -6.53 9.65
N ASN A 132 -0.48 -7.53 9.57
CA ASN A 132 -0.10 -8.93 9.42
C ASN A 132 0.61 -9.19 8.08
N ALA A 133 0.14 -8.55 7.00
CA ALA A 133 0.81 -8.59 5.69
C ALA A 133 2.22 -7.99 5.76
N ALA A 134 2.39 -6.83 6.40
CA ALA A 134 3.69 -6.18 6.56
C ALA A 134 4.70 -7.04 7.32
N LYS A 135 4.26 -7.67 8.42
CA LYS A 135 5.09 -8.60 9.20
C LYS A 135 5.53 -9.81 8.36
N GLU A 136 4.61 -10.42 7.63
CA GLU A 136 4.92 -11.56 6.77
C GLU A 136 5.85 -11.17 5.62
N ALA A 137 5.61 -10.02 5.00
CA ALA A 137 6.47 -9.49 3.93
C ALA A 137 7.92 -9.27 4.41
N SER A 138 8.09 -8.65 5.58
CA SER A 138 9.41 -8.45 6.18
C SER A 138 10.12 -9.79 6.44
N LYS A 139 9.41 -10.78 7.00
CA LYS A 139 9.93 -12.12 7.24
C LYS A 139 10.42 -12.81 5.94
N ARG A 140 9.74 -12.54 4.82
CA ARG A 140 10.09 -13.10 3.50
C ARG A 140 11.11 -12.26 2.72
N GLY A 141 11.61 -11.18 3.29
CA GLY A 141 12.60 -10.32 2.66
C GLY A 141 12.03 -9.39 1.59
N LEU A 142 10.74 -9.06 1.66
CA LEU A 142 10.16 -7.98 0.87
C LEU A 142 10.50 -6.64 1.52
N PHE A 143 10.56 -5.60 0.71
CA PHE A 143 10.69 -4.23 1.19
C PHE A 143 9.31 -3.62 1.41
N VAL A 144 9.02 -3.20 2.64
CA VAL A 144 7.70 -2.69 3.02
C VAL A 144 7.67 -1.16 2.96
N ILE A 145 6.74 -0.62 2.18
CA ILE A 145 6.44 0.80 2.06
C ILE A 145 5.01 1.02 2.53
N SER A 146 4.76 2.03 3.39
CA SER A 146 3.42 2.35 3.84
C SER A 146 3.10 3.83 3.72
N LEU A 147 2.08 4.17 2.94
CA LEU A 147 1.47 5.49 2.97
C LEU A 147 0.35 5.48 4.02
N VAL A 148 0.58 6.22 5.09
CA VAL A 148 -0.30 6.21 6.26
C VAL A 148 -0.77 7.61 6.64
N GLY A 149 -2.02 7.70 7.05
CA GLY A 149 -2.61 8.92 7.59
C GLY A 149 -2.48 9.02 9.12
N LYS A 150 -3.12 10.00 9.71
CA LYS A 150 -3.17 10.25 11.17
C LYS A 150 -1.78 10.16 11.81
N THR A 151 -1.64 9.33 12.85
CA THR A 151 -0.36 9.09 13.57
C THR A 151 0.55 8.08 12.89
N GLY A 152 0.04 7.37 11.86
CA GLY A 152 0.74 6.32 11.15
C GLY A 152 0.62 4.93 11.77
N GLY A 153 0.07 4.82 12.97
CA GLY A 153 -0.21 3.55 13.64
C GLY A 153 0.99 2.62 13.77
N ILE A 154 0.70 1.32 13.74
CA ILE A 154 1.72 0.25 13.82
C ILE A 154 2.58 0.22 12.55
N LEU A 155 1.96 0.43 11.37
CA LEU A 155 2.67 0.36 10.09
C LEU A 155 3.84 1.34 10.01
N LYS A 156 3.70 2.56 10.57
CA LYS A 156 4.81 3.53 10.65
C LYS A 156 6.05 2.99 11.34
N LYS A 157 5.89 2.07 12.29
CA LYS A 157 6.99 1.50 13.09
C LYS A 157 7.64 0.28 12.45
N ILE A 158 6.88 -0.48 11.65
CA ILE A 158 7.34 -1.76 11.10
C ILE A 158 7.65 -1.72 9.59
N SER A 159 7.34 -0.62 8.91
CA SER A 159 7.69 -0.43 7.51
C SER A 159 9.11 0.10 7.35
N ASN A 160 9.72 -0.16 6.18
CA ASN A 160 11.04 0.35 5.85
C ASN A 160 11.01 1.86 5.50
N ILE A 161 9.88 2.31 4.91
CA ILE A 161 9.60 3.72 4.61
C ILE A 161 8.13 4.00 4.90
#